data_adf94fa3899332e17e8e043d3b4c4844
#
_entry.id   adf94fa3899332e17e8e043d3b4c4844
#
_cell.length_a   1.000
_cell.length_b   1.000
_cell.length_c   1.000
_cell.angle_alpha   90.00
_cell.angle_beta   90.00
_cell.angle_gamma   90.00
#
_symmetry.space_group_name_H-M   'P 1'
#
loop_
_entity.id
_entity.type
_entity.pdbx_description
1 polymer ?
#
loop_
_entity_poly.entity_id
_entity_poly.type
_entity_poly.pdbx_seq_one_letter_code
_entity_poly.pdbx_strand_id
1 'polypeptide(L)'
;VNIDSYTKFNEDGSNQEVKENLTVRRFHAKYHNEVAILKIGIVDKTFADRLLLGFMGGYEYKQTQNASTMDWVYGARYTTANTLMPQLTYEKRFKVLKGLHVSLNGNYNFGKSYSADTASCNYNWLGQSQPKGVPGELSYMKYRYRDHNGAANFRMALFPADGQSVSLSSTLTTFSRSGKDETAYKPTYEHPSQ
;
A
#
# COMPACT_ATOMS: atom_id res chain seq x y z
N VAL A 1 -3.70 12.20 -21.97
CA VAL A 1 -2.24 12.10 -21.93
C VAL A 1 -1.70 12.46 -23.29
N ASN A 2 -0.63 13.23 -23.36
CA ASN A 2 0.07 13.49 -24.62
C ASN A 2 1.15 12.43 -24.79
N ILE A 3 1.23 11.87 -25.99
CA ILE A 3 2.23 10.88 -26.40
C ILE A 3 2.91 11.35 -27.68
N ASP A 4 4.19 11.02 -27.83
CA ASP A 4 5.02 11.43 -28.97
C ASP A 4 5.06 10.34 -30.05
N SER A 5 4.78 9.10 -29.65
CA SER A 5 4.72 7.94 -30.53
C SER A 5 3.80 6.86 -29.98
N TYR A 6 3.36 5.96 -30.83
CA TYR A 6 2.60 4.78 -30.44
C TYR A 6 2.86 3.61 -31.41
N THR A 7 2.65 2.41 -30.95
CA THR A 7 2.68 1.22 -31.77
C THR A 7 1.32 1.03 -32.46
N LYS A 8 1.30 1.01 -33.78
CA LYS A 8 0.14 0.62 -34.56
C LYS A 8 0.18 -0.87 -34.85
N PHE A 9 -0.93 -1.57 -34.61
CA PHE A 9 -1.12 -2.96 -34.98
C PHE A 9 -1.77 -3.04 -36.35
N ASN A 10 -1.11 -3.66 -37.32
CA ASN A 10 -1.61 -3.83 -38.66
C ASN A 10 -2.40 -5.16 -38.78
N GLU A 11 -3.26 -5.26 -39.78
CA GLU A 11 -4.11 -6.45 -40.01
C GLU A 11 -3.29 -7.72 -40.36
N ASP A 12 -2.10 -7.53 -40.90
CA ASP A 12 -1.15 -8.62 -41.21
C ASP A 12 -0.40 -9.14 -39.99
N GLY A 13 -0.68 -8.58 -38.81
CA GLY A 13 -0.02 -8.94 -37.53
C GLY A 13 1.31 -8.22 -37.31
N SER A 14 1.77 -7.36 -38.23
CA SER A 14 2.97 -6.57 -38.05
C SER A 14 2.73 -5.36 -37.14
N ASN A 15 3.80 -4.87 -36.54
CA ASN A 15 3.80 -3.71 -35.66
C ASN A 15 4.57 -2.58 -36.31
N GLN A 16 4.02 -1.38 -36.29
CA GLN A 16 4.66 -0.18 -36.79
C GLN A 16 4.71 0.89 -35.71
N GLU A 17 5.89 1.45 -35.46
CA GLU A 17 6.01 2.65 -34.64
C GLU A 17 5.57 3.87 -35.46
N VAL A 18 4.62 4.62 -34.93
CA VAL A 18 4.15 5.89 -35.51
C VAL A 18 4.62 7.01 -34.59
N LYS A 19 5.43 7.91 -35.13
CA LYS A 19 5.90 9.13 -34.43
C LYS A 19 4.98 10.28 -34.75
N GLU A 20 4.06 10.54 -33.85
CA GLU A 20 3.04 11.58 -33.98
C GLU A 20 2.63 12.05 -32.59
N ASN A 21 2.65 13.37 -32.38
CA ASN A 21 2.15 13.96 -31.15
C ASN A 21 0.63 13.82 -31.09
N LEU A 22 0.15 12.97 -30.22
CA LEU A 22 -1.27 12.66 -30.11
C LEU A 22 -1.76 12.81 -28.66
N THR A 23 -2.95 13.39 -28.48
CA THR A 23 -3.64 13.38 -27.19
C THR A 23 -4.56 12.19 -27.11
N VAL A 24 -4.27 11.26 -26.22
CA VAL A 24 -5.05 10.03 -26.03
C VAL A 24 -5.72 9.99 -24.65
N ARG A 25 -6.84 9.28 -24.58
CA ARG A 25 -7.51 9.01 -23.31
C ARG A 25 -7.06 7.67 -22.76
N ARG A 26 -6.76 7.63 -21.45
CA ARG A 26 -6.50 6.36 -20.77
C ARG A 26 -7.77 5.51 -20.72
N PHE A 27 -7.68 4.26 -21.12
CA PHE A 27 -8.78 3.30 -21.14
C PHE A 27 -8.71 2.28 -19.99
N HIS A 28 -7.52 2.09 -19.40
CA HIS A 28 -7.26 1.16 -18.30
C HIS A 28 -6.57 1.85 -17.13
N ALA A 29 -7.25 2.82 -16.53
CA ALA A 29 -6.71 3.66 -15.45
C ALA A 29 -7.71 3.87 -14.31
N LYS A 30 -8.63 2.90 -14.10
CA LYS A 30 -9.58 2.97 -13.00
C LYS A 30 -8.83 2.90 -11.67
N TYR A 31 -9.19 3.79 -10.78
CA TYR A 31 -8.72 3.82 -9.39
C TYR A 31 -9.93 3.92 -8.47
N HIS A 32 -9.94 3.11 -7.45
CA HIS A 32 -10.95 3.14 -6.40
C HIS A 32 -10.26 2.91 -5.06
N ASN A 33 -10.58 3.77 -4.07
CA ASN A 33 -10.04 3.67 -2.72
C ASN A 33 -11.13 4.03 -1.72
N GLU A 34 -11.28 3.18 -0.71
CA GLU A 34 -12.20 3.37 0.40
C GLU A 34 -11.43 3.21 1.71
N VAL A 35 -11.63 4.14 2.65
CA VAL A 35 -11.04 4.09 3.99
C VAL A 35 -12.10 4.45 5.02
N ALA A 36 -12.20 3.62 6.05
CA ALA A 36 -13.02 3.87 7.22
C ALA A 36 -12.17 3.88 8.48
N ILE A 37 -12.42 4.83 9.37
CA ILE A 37 -11.73 4.93 10.66
C ILE A 37 -12.78 5.03 11.76
N LEU A 38 -12.68 4.13 12.74
CA LEU A 38 -13.48 4.13 13.96
C LEU A 38 -12.55 4.30 15.16
N LYS A 39 -12.89 5.18 16.09
CA LYS A 39 -12.21 5.30 17.39
C LYS A 39 -13.24 5.31 18.50
N ILE A 40 -13.02 4.47 19.49
CA ILE A 40 -13.82 4.41 20.72
C ILE A 40 -12.88 4.47 21.91
N GLY A 41 -13.36 4.98 23.02
CA GLY A 41 -12.53 5.00 24.21
C GLY A 41 -13.16 5.72 25.38
N ILE A 42 -12.36 5.87 26.40
CA ILE A 42 -12.72 6.49 27.68
C ILE A 42 -11.71 7.58 28.00
N VAL A 43 -12.17 8.61 28.69
CA VAL A 43 -11.39 9.75 29.14
C VAL A 43 -11.63 10.03 30.62
N ASP A 44 -10.69 10.70 31.28
CA ASP A 44 -10.79 11.21 32.64
C ASP A 44 -11.13 10.15 33.70
N LYS A 45 -10.51 8.97 33.58
CA LYS A 45 -10.62 7.89 34.58
C LYS A 45 -9.39 7.86 35.50
N THR A 46 -9.54 7.24 36.66
CA THR A 46 -8.46 7.12 37.64
C THR A 46 -7.23 6.41 37.07
N PHE A 47 -7.41 5.47 36.15
CA PHE A 47 -6.33 4.68 35.54
C PHE A 47 -5.85 5.24 34.19
N ALA A 48 -6.61 6.12 33.53
CA ALA A 48 -6.24 6.73 32.25
C ALA A 48 -6.89 8.11 32.08
N ASP A 49 -6.12 9.11 31.71
CA ASP A 49 -6.65 10.40 31.28
C ASP A 49 -7.27 10.25 29.87
N ARG A 50 -6.67 9.39 29.06
CA ARG A 50 -7.16 9.02 27.74
C ARG A 50 -6.78 7.56 27.43
N LEU A 51 -7.77 6.76 27.06
CA LEU A 51 -7.57 5.42 26.52
C LEU A 51 -8.48 5.26 25.30
N LEU A 52 -7.89 5.18 24.10
CA LEU A 52 -8.60 5.03 22.85
C LEU A 52 -8.18 3.76 22.13
N LEU A 53 -9.17 3.04 21.63
CA LEU A 53 -9.01 1.96 20.66
C LEU A 53 -9.49 2.48 19.31
N GLY A 54 -8.63 2.38 18.32
CA GLY A 54 -8.92 2.75 16.95
C GLY A 54 -8.88 1.53 16.03
N PHE A 55 -9.68 1.58 14.97
CA PHE A 55 -9.67 0.60 13.88
C PHE A 55 -9.72 1.37 12.58
N MET A 56 -8.74 1.13 11.71
CA MET A 56 -8.74 1.63 10.34
C MET A 56 -8.88 0.43 9.40
N GLY A 57 -9.89 0.47 8.53
CA GLY A 57 -10.06 -0.46 7.43
C GLY A 57 -9.95 0.25 6.10
N GLY A 58 -9.33 -0.36 5.11
CA GLY A 58 -9.19 0.21 3.79
C GLY A 58 -9.21 -0.84 2.69
N TYR A 59 -9.71 -0.44 1.53
CA TYR A 59 -9.67 -1.20 0.29
C TYR A 59 -9.20 -0.29 -0.85
N GLU A 60 -8.30 -0.80 -1.68
CA GLU A 60 -7.83 -0.14 -2.89
C GLU A 60 -7.93 -1.09 -4.08
N TYR A 61 -8.38 -0.57 -5.22
CA TYR A 61 -8.30 -1.18 -6.53
C TYR A 61 -7.65 -0.20 -7.51
N LYS A 62 -6.64 -0.63 -8.24
CA LYS A 62 -5.90 0.19 -9.18
C LYS A 62 -5.59 -0.57 -10.46
N GLN A 63 -6.02 -0.05 -11.59
CA GLN A 63 -5.56 -0.46 -12.91
C GLN A 63 -4.27 0.27 -13.26
N THR A 64 -3.37 -0.42 -13.95
CA THR A 64 -2.11 0.16 -14.43
C THR A 64 -2.08 0.09 -15.93
N GLN A 65 -2.19 1.25 -16.59
CA GLN A 65 -2.23 1.33 -18.05
C GLN A 65 -0.85 1.40 -18.70
N ASN A 66 0.15 1.96 -18.06
CA ASN A 66 1.45 2.16 -18.69
C ASN A 66 2.61 2.02 -17.71
N ALA A 67 3.80 1.75 -18.25
CA ALA A 67 5.05 1.88 -17.53
C ALA A 67 5.36 3.37 -17.22
N SER A 68 6.34 3.63 -16.34
CA SER A 68 6.78 5.00 -16.00
C SER A 68 7.27 5.79 -17.20
N THR A 69 7.91 5.13 -18.14
CA THR A 69 8.44 5.71 -19.40
C THR A 69 7.37 5.89 -20.48
N MET A 70 6.15 5.40 -20.26
CA MET A 70 5.03 5.40 -21.19
C MET A 70 5.23 4.59 -22.50
N ASP A 71 6.36 3.92 -22.67
CA ASP A 71 6.67 3.10 -23.85
C ASP A 71 5.86 1.79 -23.92
N TRP A 72 5.39 1.32 -22.77
CA TRP A 72 4.60 0.09 -22.63
C TRP A 72 3.19 0.41 -22.17
N VAL A 73 2.21 -0.11 -22.90
CA VAL A 73 0.79 0.06 -22.61
C VAL A 73 0.22 -1.27 -22.14
N TYR A 74 -0.50 -1.22 -21.03
CA TYR A 74 -1.18 -2.37 -20.45
C TYR A 74 -2.69 -2.17 -20.49
N GLY A 75 -3.44 -3.23 -20.77
CA GLY A 75 -4.90 -3.19 -20.86
C GLY A 75 -5.60 -4.05 -19.82
N ALA A 76 -4.87 -4.88 -19.07
CA ALA A 76 -5.46 -5.82 -18.12
C ALA A 76 -4.78 -5.87 -16.76
N ARG A 77 -3.62 -5.25 -16.57
CA ARG A 77 -2.90 -5.26 -15.29
C ARG A 77 -3.65 -4.48 -14.21
N TYR A 78 -3.76 -5.08 -13.04
CA TYR A 78 -4.35 -4.40 -11.88
C TYR A 78 -3.74 -4.87 -10.56
N THR A 79 -3.94 -4.06 -9.54
CA THR A 79 -3.61 -4.37 -8.15
C THR A 79 -4.82 -4.14 -7.26
N THR A 80 -4.93 -4.93 -6.19
CA THR A 80 -5.83 -4.65 -5.08
C THR A 80 -5.07 -4.67 -3.77
N ALA A 81 -5.51 -3.89 -2.81
CA ALA A 81 -4.97 -3.91 -1.46
C ALA A 81 -6.09 -3.82 -0.42
N ASN A 82 -5.94 -4.55 0.66
CA ASN A 82 -6.80 -4.48 1.84
C ASN A 82 -5.93 -4.21 3.06
N THR A 83 -6.40 -3.34 3.93
CA THR A 83 -5.72 -2.96 5.17
C THR A 83 -6.69 -3.07 6.32
N LEU A 84 -6.26 -3.68 7.42
CA LEU A 84 -6.91 -3.61 8.72
C LEU A 84 -5.87 -3.23 9.76
N MET A 85 -6.04 -2.08 10.41
CA MET A 85 -5.06 -1.55 11.35
C MET A 85 -5.73 -1.15 12.67
N PRO A 86 -5.72 -2.02 13.69
CA PRO A 86 -6.01 -1.64 15.06
C PRO A 86 -4.97 -0.66 15.59
N GLN A 87 -5.42 0.25 16.44
CA GLN A 87 -4.63 1.31 17.05
C GLN A 87 -4.95 1.41 18.54
N LEU A 88 -3.95 1.75 19.35
CA LEU A 88 -4.08 2.01 20.77
C LEU A 88 -3.46 3.36 21.10
N THR A 89 -4.19 4.19 21.85
CA THR A 89 -3.64 5.39 22.47
C THR A 89 -3.93 5.34 23.96
N TYR A 90 -2.89 5.50 24.78
CA TYR A 90 -2.99 5.59 26.22
C TYR A 90 -2.20 6.80 26.71
N GLU A 91 -2.80 7.59 27.58
CA GLU A 91 -2.17 8.73 28.24
C GLU A 91 -2.57 8.79 29.72
N LYS A 92 -1.58 9.03 30.59
CA LYS A 92 -1.82 9.21 32.01
C LYS A 92 -0.83 10.21 32.63
N ARG A 93 -1.36 11.15 33.41
CA ARG A 93 -0.62 11.99 34.34
C ARG A 93 -0.88 11.52 35.76
N PHE A 94 0.19 11.14 36.44
CA PHE A 94 0.10 10.61 37.80
C PHE A 94 0.20 11.75 38.82
N LYS A 95 -0.84 11.90 39.64
CA LYS A 95 -0.89 12.95 40.69
C LYS A 95 0.06 12.62 41.87
N VAL A 96 0.25 11.34 42.15
CA VAL A 96 1.09 10.85 43.28
C VAL A 96 2.57 11.08 43.00
N LEU A 97 3.00 10.91 41.76
CA LEU A 97 4.35 11.20 41.30
C LEU A 97 4.32 12.58 40.60
N LYS A 98 4.61 13.66 41.31
CA LYS A 98 4.53 15.03 40.81
C LYS A 98 5.10 15.14 39.40
N GLY A 99 4.22 15.42 38.43
CA GLY A 99 4.60 15.67 37.06
C GLY A 99 4.94 14.43 36.21
N LEU A 100 4.74 13.21 36.68
CA LEU A 100 4.93 12.02 35.83
C LEU A 100 3.83 11.93 34.76
N HIS A 101 4.22 12.02 33.51
CA HIS A 101 3.36 11.80 32.36
C HIS A 101 3.81 10.55 31.58
N VAL A 102 2.91 9.66 31.32
CA VAL A 102 3.13 8.44 30.52
C VAL A 102 2.21 8.45 29.32
N SER A 103 2.75 8.20 28.13
CA SER A 103 1.98 8.01 26.91
C SER A 103 2.47 6.77 26.15
N LEU A 104 1.52 6.04 25.60
CA LEU A 104 1.73 4.89 24.72
C LEU A 104 0.83 5.03 23.50
N ASN A 105 1.43 5.01 22.33
CA ASN A 105 0.70 4.97 21.05
C ASN A 105 1.21 3.77 20.26
N GLY A 106 0.29 2.94 19.79
CA GLY A 106 0.64 1.76 19.01
C GLY A 106 -0.35 1.52 17.89
N ASN A 107 0.14 0.90 16.83
CA ASN A 107 -0.69 0.38 15.75
C ASN A 107 -0.09 -0.91 15.21
N TYR A 108 -0.93 -1.73 14.59
CA TYR A 108 -0.51 -2.94 13.91
C TYR A 108 -1.34 -3.15 12.65
N ASN A 109 -0.68 -3.25 11.50
CA ASN A 109 -1.31 -3.39 10.20
C ASN A 109 -1.32 -4.85 9.74
N PHE A 110 -2.49 -5.34 9.36
CA PHE A 110 -2.74 -6.58 8.64
C PHE A 110 -3.05 -6.24 7.19
N GLY A 111 -2.02 -6.16 6.35
CA GLY A 111 -2.12 -5.85 4.94
C GLY A 111 -2.26 -7.12 4.09
N LYS A 112 -3.08 -7.03 3.04
CA LYS A 112 -3.13 -8.04 1.96
C LYS A 112 -3.15 -7.30 0.65
N SER A 113 -2.28 -7.68 -0.29
CA SER A 113 -2.31 -7.13 -1.65
C SER A 113 -2.24 -8.24 -2.69
N TYR A 114 -2.81 -7.94 -3.84
CA TYR A 114 -2.85 -8.83 -4.99
C TYR A 114 -2.49 -8.05 -6.24
N SER A 115 -1.60 -8.61 -7.05
CA SER A 115 -1.20 -8.07 -8.35
C SER A 115 -1.45 -9.11 -9.42
N ALA A 116 -2.12 -8.73 -10.50
CA ALA A 116 -2.40 -9.61 -11.63
C ALA A 116 -1.88 -9.03 -12.93
N ASP A 117 -1.19 -9.88 -13.69
CA ASP A 117 -0.75 -9.67 -15.06
C ASP A 117 -0.91 -10.99 -15.81
N THR A 118 -2.08 -11.20 -16.42
CA THR A 118 -2.44 -12.51 -16.98
C THR A 118 -2.90 -12.46 -18.44
N ALA A 119 -3.04 -11.27 -19.03
CA ALA A 119 -3.51 -11.15 -20.40
C ALA A 119 -2.47 -11.65 -21.39
N SER A 120 -2.93 -12.38 -22.41
CA SER A 120 -2.09 -12.87 -23.51
C SER A 120 -2.20 -11.95 -24.74
N CYS A 121 -2.16 -10.64 -24.49
CA CYS A 121 -2.28 -9.59 -25.51
C CYS A 121 -1.27 -8.48 -25.23
N ASN A 122 -0.78 -7.86 -26.31
CA ASN A 122 -0.18 -6.53 -26.25
C ASN A 122 -1.26 -5.48 -26.51
N TYR A 123 -1.14 -4.32 -25.88
CA TYR A 123 -2.04 -3.18 -26.06
C TYR A 123 -1.27 -1.96 -26.57
N ASN A 124 -1.98 -1.09 -27.28
CA ASN A 124 -1.43 0.20 -27.68
C ASN A 124 -2.22 1.38 -27.05
N TRP A 125 -1.76 2.60 -27.27
CA TRP A 125 -2.39 3.79 -26.72
C TRP A 125 -3.77 4.10 -27.31
N LEU A 126 -4.12 3.50 -28.45
CA LEU A 126 -5.44 3.61 -29.07
C LEU A 126 -6.45 2.59 -28.50
N GLY A 127 -6.04 1.75 -27.53
CA GLY A 127 -6.88 0.71 -26.95
C GLY A 127 -7.03 -0.52 -27.83
N GLN A 128 -6.26 -0.65 -28.89
CA GLN A 128 -6.22 -1.86 -29.71
C GLN A 128 -5.42 -2.94 -29.00
N SER A 129 -5.80 -4.20 -29.21
CA SER A 129 -5.08 -5.37 -28.67
C SER A 129 -4.64 -6.29 -29.79
N GLN A 130 -3.47 -6.88 -29.63
CA GLN A 130 -2.92 -7.90 -30.51
C GLN A 130 -2.57 -9.14 -29.69
N PRO A 131 -3.00 -10.36 -30.11
CA PRO A 131 -2.65 -11.60 -29.43
C PRO A 131 -1.12 -11.76 -29.31
N LYS A 132 -0.70 -12.27 -28.16
CA LYS A 132 0.69 -12.54 -27.81
C LYS A 132 0.83 -14.03 -27.47
N GLY A 133 1.82 -14.70 -28.01
CA GLY A 133 2.00 -16.15 -27.83
C GLY A 133 2.34 -16.61 -26.42
N VAL A 134 2.54 -15.66 -25.49
CA VAL A 134 2.87 -15.92 -24.08
C VAL A 134 1.94 -15.10 -23.18
N PRO A 135 1.53 -15.63 -22.02
CA PRO A 135 0.72 -14.89 -21.07
C PRO A 135 1.51 -13.80 -20.34
N GLY A 136 0.79 -12.80 -19.87
CA GLY A 136 1.31 -11.63 -19.17
C GLY A 136 1.69 -10.49 -20.13
N GLU A 137 1.29 -9.27 -19.80
CA GLU A 137 1.63 -8.08 -20.59
C GLU A 137 3.08 -7.67 -20.36
N LEU A 138 3.57 -7.75 -19.13
CA LEU A 138 4.96 -7.54 -18.76
C LEU A 138 5.59 -8.84 -18.23
N SER A 139 4.95 -9.46 -17.23
CA SER A 139 5.37 -10.75 -16.69
C SER A 139 4.17 -11.51 -16.17
N TYR A 140 3.98 -12.74 -16.66
CA TYR A 140 2.86 -13.58 -16.20
C TYR A 140 2.91 -13.79 -14.69
N MET A 141 1.97 -13.19 -13.94
CA MET A 141 1.94 -13.29 -12.48
C MET A 141 0.55 -13.14 -11.90
N LYS A 142 0.32 -13.83 -10.79
CA LYS A 142 -0.80 -13.68 -9.85
C LYS A 142 -0.22 -13.63 -8.44
N TYR A 143 0.32 -12.50 -8.07
CA TYR A 143 1.10 -12.38 -6.85
C TYR A 143 0.23 -11.92 -5.68
N ARG A 144 0.26 -12.67 -4.57
CA ARG A 144 -0.37 -12.31 -3.30
C ARG A 144 0.68 -12.00 -2.24
N TYR A 145 0.56 -10.85 -1.62
CA TYR A 145 1.36 -10.45 -0.46
C TYR A 145 0.50 -10.41 0.79
N ARG A 146 1.11 -10.74 1.91
CA ARG A 146 0.60 -10.49 3.24
C ARG A 146 1.64 -9.72 4.01
N ASP A 147 1.25 -8.55 4.49
CA ASP A 147 2.10 -7.63 5.23
C ASP A 147 1.64 -7.57 6.68
N HIS A 148 2.57 -7.72 7.59
CA HIS A 148 2.37 -7.53 9.01
C HIS A 148 3.39 -6.50 9.47
N ASN A 149 2.95 -5.30 9.83
CA ASN A 149 3.82 -4.27 10.32
C ASN A 149 3.17 -3.52 11.47
N GLY A 150 3.97 -3.22 12.46
CA GLY A 150 3.52 -2.52 13.66
C GLY A 150 4.52 -1.48 14.10
N ALA A 151 4.00 -0.48 14.80
CA ALA A 151 4.80 0.51 15.49
C ALA A 151 4.18 0.80 16.85
N ALA A 152 5.04 0.94 17.86
CA ALA A 152 4.64 1.40 19.19
C ALA A 152 5.63 2.46 19.68
N ASN A 153 5.10 3.57 20.18
CA ASN A 153 5.86 4.65 20.78
C ASN A 153 5.45 4.77 22.25
N PHE A 154 6.41 4.55 23.13
CA PHE A 154 6.29 4.79 24.54
C PHE A 154 7.04 6.05 24.90
N ARG A 155 6.43 6.92 25.71
CA ARG A 155 7.09 8.10 26.28
C ARG A 155 6.72 8.24 27.74
N MET A 156 7.72 8.51 28.54
CA MET A 156 7.59 8.88 29.93
C MET A 156 8.32 10.20 30.16
N ALA A 157 7.70 11.15 30.85
CA ALA A 157 8.31 12.41 31.24
C ALA A 157 8.02 12.69 32.71
N LEU A 158 9.05 13.08 33.43
CA LEU A 158 9.00 13.46 34.84
C LEU A 158 9.50 14.92 35.00
N PHE A 159 8.80 15.68 35.80
CA PHE A 159 9.14 17.08 36.11
C PHE A 159 9.44 17.20 37.64
N PRO A 160 10.67 16.84 38.08
CA PRO A 160 10.99 16.74 39.51
C PRO A 160 10.99 18.07 40.22
N ALA A 161 11.33 19.15 39.53
CA ALA A 161 11.36 20.53 40.06
C ALA A 161 11.11 21.56 38.96
N ASP A 162 10.85 22.80 39.32
CA ASP A 162 10.67 23.90 38.38
C ASP A 162 11.89 24.04 37.45
N GLY A 163 11.65 24.14 36.15
CA GLY A 163 12.71 24.25 35.15
C GLY A 163 13.48 22.95 34.87
N GLN A 164 13.10 21.82 35.48
CA GLN A 164 13.76 20.52 35.25
C GLN A 164 12.80 19.51 34.68
N SER A 165 13.27 18.75 33.68
CA SER A 165 12.54 17.62 33.11
C SER A 165 13.47 16.47 32.77
N VAL A 166 13.00 15.25 32.99
CA VAL A 166 13.64 14.01 32.55
C VAL A 166 12.63 13.25 31.68
N SER A 167 13.03 12.86 30.47
CA SER A 167 12.16 12.11 29.58
C SER A 167 12.86 10.87 29.04
N LEU A 168 12.09 9.78 28.96
CA LEU A 168 12.43 8.55 28.27
C LEU A 168 11.47 8.39 27.09
N SER A 169 12.02 8.11 25.91
CA SER A 169 11.25 7.81 24.71
C SER A 169 11.77 6.52 24.09
N SER A 170 10.86 5.62 23.73
CA SER A 170 11.19 4.36 23.08
C SER A 170 10.25 4.13 21.90
N THR A 171 10.80 3.70 20.76
CA THR A 171 10.05 3.32 19.58
C THR A 171 10.36 1.87 19.22
N LEU A 172 9.32 1.06 19.10
CA LEU A 172 9.39 -0.31 18.63
C LEU A 172 8.72 -0.38 17.26
N THR A 173 9.37 -1.03 16.29
CA THR A 173 8.80 -1.31 14.97
C THR A 173 8.96 -2.78 14.64
N THR A 174 7.96 -3.34 13.96
CA THR A 174 8.01 -4.71 13.44
C THR A 174 7.58 -4.72 11.97
N PHE A 175 8.19 -5.57 11.18
CA PHE A 175 7.82 -5.77 9.79
C PHE A 175 8.00 -7.23 9.41
N SER A 176 6.99 -7.80 8.73
CA SER A 176 7.06 -9.10 8.10
C SER A 176 6.24 -9.07 6.82
N ARG A 177 6.79 -9.59 5.75
CA ARG A 177 6.11 -9.76 4.46
C ARG A 177 6.25 -11.20 4.00
N SER A 178 5.16 -11.79 3.56
CA SER A 178 5.15 -13.06 2.83
C SER A 178 4.46 -12.87 1.49
N GLY A 179 4.94 -13.56 0.47
CA GLY A 179 4.37 -13.47 -0.87
C GLY A 179 4.31 -14.84 -1.54
N LYS A 180 3.31 -15.03 -2.41
CA LYS A 180 3.16 -16.24 -3.22
C LYS A 180 2.67 -15.86 -4.60
N ASP A 181 3.35 -16.37 -5.62
CA ASP A 181 2.84 -16.35 -6.99
C ASP A 181 2.00 -17.61 -7.24
N GLU A 182 0.75 -17.42 -7.65
CA GLU A 182 -0.19 -18.51 -7.93
C GLU A 182 0.00 -19.11 -9.33
N THR A 183 0.79 -18.46 -10.19
CA THR A 183 1.02 -18.96 -11.55
C THR A 183 2.01 -20.11 -11.63
N ALA A 184 2.79 -20.34 -10.57
CA ALA A 184 3.88 -21.31 -10.49
C ALA A 184 4.96 -21.17 -11.61
N TYR A 185 4.92 -20.07 -12.37
CA TYR A 185 5.76 -19.90 -13.56
C TYR A 185 7.22 -19.55 -13.24
N LYS A 186 7.48 -18.94 -12.10
CA LYS A 186 8.81 -18.83 -11.46
C LYS A 186 8.62 -18.47 -9.99
N PRO A 187 9.17 -19.20 -9.05
CA PRO A 187 9.20 -18.76 -7.65
C PRO A 187 10.20 -17.59 -7.53
N THR A 188 9.72 -16.38 -7.76
CA THR A 188 10.49 -15.18 -7.47
C THR A 188 10.05 -14.73 -6.09
N TYR A 189 10.89 -14.90 -5.08
CA TYR A 189 10.68 -14.53 -3.68
C TYR A 189 9.74 -15.45 -2.87
N GLU A 190 10.13 -16.70 -2.66
CA GLU A 190 9.50 -17.52 -1.62
C GLU A 190 9.82 -17.03 -0.21
N HIS A 191 10.93 -16.32 -0.03
CA HIS A 191 11.31 -15.64 1.22
C HIS A 191 12.05 -14.35 0.89
N PRO A 192 11.53 -13.16 1.20
CA PRO A 192 12.41 -12.03 1.39
C PRO A 192 13.25 -12.39 2.63
N SER A 193 14.45 -12.88 2.41
CA SER A 193 15.44 -12.95 3.47
C SER A 193 15.53 -11.60 4.14
N GLN A 194 15.47 -11.64 5.43
CA GLN A 194 15.58 -10.61 6.45
C GLN A 194 16.40 -9.40 6.09
#